data_da358bc72b2f658220badec26af2fab2
#
_entry.id   da358bc72b2f658220badec26af2fab2
#
_cell.length_a   1.000
_cell.length_b   1.000
_cell.length_c   1.000
_cell.angle_alpha   90.00
_cell.angle_beta   90.00
_cell.angle_gamma   90.00
#
_symmetry.space_group_name_H-M   'P 1'
#
loop_
_entity.id
_entity.type
_entity.pdbx_description
1 polymer ?
#
loop_
_entity_poly.entity_id
_entity_poly.type
_entity_poly.pdbx_seq_one_letter_code
_entity_poly.pdbx_strand_id
1 'polypeptide(L)'
;VASLGRAARAQAKLKVRQPLSKVEVILAESHKNDANWLVSHADLVCNELNVKAFEICGEPDTYITRTILPDLKKLGPRLGKKLPQVKNALQQADATTLMTAFRDHGSATVNLADGTDVSIREEDCIIRTTARDGWAAAEGARGVVVISSELTPELLAEGQVREVIHA
;
A
#
# COMPACT_ATOMS: atom_id res chain seq x y z
N VAL A 1 12.11 0.20 4.59
CA VAL A 1 11.16 -0.76 5.19
C VAL A 1 10.68 -0.26 6.55
N ALA A 2 11.56 -0.04 7.54
CA ALA A 2 11.17 0.35 8.91
C ALA A 2 10.29 1.63 8.96
N SER A 3 10.63 2.65 8.19
CA SER A 3 9.83 3.89 8.10
C SER A 3 8.40 3.63 7.60
N LEU A 4 8.25 2.83 6.52
CA LEU A 4 6.94 2.44 6.01
C LEU A 4 6.18 1.56 7.01
N GLY A 5 6.86 0.63 7.67
CA GLY A 5 6.24 -0.19 8.70
C GLY A 5 5.69 0.65 9.87
N ARG A 6 6.45 1.65 10.34
CA ARG A 6 5.96 2.59 11.35
C ARG A 6 4.77 3.43 10.85
N ALA A 7 4.79 3.84 9.59
CA ALA A 7 3.66 4.54 8.98
C ALA A 7 2.40 3.66 8.89
N ALA A 8 2.55 2.39 8.50
CA ALA A 8 1.45 1.41 8.49
C ALA A 8 0.85 1.22 9.90
N ARG A 9 1.69 1.05 10.92
CA ARG A 9 1.25 0.98 12.32
C ARG A 9 0.45 2.22 12.75
N ALA A 10 0.97 3.41 12.43
CA ALA A 10 0.33 4.68 12.79
C ALA A 10 -1.05 4.84 12.13
N GLN A 11 -1.16 4.50 10.85
CA GLN A 11 -2.43 4.55 10.11
C GLN A 11 -3.48 3.61 10.72
N ALA A 12 -3.05 2.41 11.14
CA ALA A 12 -3.92 1.43 11.79
C ALA A 12 -4.08 1.63 13.30
N LYS A 13 -3.50 2.71 13.87
CA LYS A 13 -3.51 3.02 15.31
C LYS A 13 -2.94 1.90 16.19
N LEU A 14 -1.99 1.13 15.65
CA LEU A 14 -1.32 0.05 16.38
C LEU A 14 -0.18 0.63 17.22
N LYS A 15 -0.19 0.36 18.52
CA LYS A 15 0.84 0.83 19.44
C LYS A 15 2.20 0.24 19.10
N VAL A 16 3.28 1.03 19.16
CA VAL A 16 4.64 0.57 18.85
C VAL A 16 5.10 -0.57 19.77
N ARG A 17 4.71 -0.52 21.04
CA ARG A 17 5.06 -1.55 22.05
C ARG A 17 4.25 -2.84 21.92
N GLN A 18 3.13 -2.81 21.21
CA GLN A 18 2.35 -4.02 20.93
C GLN A 18 3.08 -4.88 19.90
N PRO A 19 3.57 -6.07 20.24
CA PRO A 19 4.16 -6.98 19.25
C PRO A 19 3.08 -7.47 18.29
N LEU A 20 3.44 -7.64 17.03
CA LEU A 20 2.57 -8.15 15.98
C LEU A 20 3.17 -9.43 15.39
N SER A 21 2.33 -10.22 14.72
CA SER A 21 2.74 -11.54 14.24
C SER A 21 3.78 -11.46 13.14
N LYS A 22 3.55 -10.65 12.09
CA LYS A 22 4.46 -10.59 10.95
C LYS A 22 4.38 -9.28 10.19
N VAL A 23 5.47 -9.00 9.47
CA VAL A 23 5.56 -7.99 8.42
C VAL A 23 5.89 -8.66 7.10
N GLU A 24 5.23 -8.24 6.05
CA GLU A 24 5.53 -8.65 4.69
C GLU A 24 5.93 -7.43 3.86
N VAL A 25 6.94 -7.61 3.02
CA VAL A 25 7.47 -6.55 2.16
C VAL A 25 7.29 -6.96 0.71
N ILE A 26 6.61 -6.12 -0.05
CA ILE A 26 6.44 -6.26 -1.48
C ILE A 26 7.32 -5.21 -2.15
N LEU A 27 8.40 -5.65 -2.78
CA LEU A 27 9.33 -4.76 -3.43
C LEU A 27 8.78 -4.31 -4.80
N ALA A 28 8.98 -3.02 -5.11
CA ALA A 28 8.77 -2.54 -6.47
C ALA A 28 9.72 -3.27 -7.44
N GLU A 29 9.33 -3.42 -8.70
CA GLU A 29 10.08 -4.16 -9.72
C GLU A 29 11.54 -3.72 -9.80
N SER A 30 11.79 -2.40 -9.76
CA SER A 30 13.13 -1.80 -9.79
C SER A 30 14.01 -2.14 -8.57
N HIS A 31 13.43 -2.69 -7.51
CA HIS A 31 14.11 -3.00 -6.24
C HIS A 31 14.07 -4.49 -5.88
N LYS A 32 13.65 -5.35 -6.78
CA LYS A 32 13.60 -6.81 -6.53
C LYS A 32 14.96 -7.40 -6.17
N ASN A 33 16.03 -6.82 -6.68
CA ASN A 33 17.40 -7.25 -6.36
C ASN A 33 17.78 -7.01 -4.88
N ASP A 34 17.07 -6.13 -4.18
CA ASP A 34 17.31 -5.86 -2.76
C ASP A 34 16.74 -6.95 -1.84
N ALA A 35 15.98 -7.91 -2.39
CA ALA A 35 15.29 -8.95 -1.63
C ALA A 35 16.23 -9.76 -0.74
N ASN A 36 17.32 -10.29 -1.30
CA ASN A 36 18.28 -11.09 -0.56
C ASN A 36 18.96 -10.29 0.55
N TRP A 37 19.26 -9.03 0.29
CA TRP A 37 19.83 -8.13 1.30
C TRP A 37 18.86 -7.88 2.45
N LEU A 38 17.58 -7.67 2.15
CA LEU A 38 16.55 -7.49 3.17
C LEU A 38 16.33 -8.75 4.01
N VAL A 39 16.34 -9.93 3.39
CA VAL A 39 16.23 -11.22 4.10
C VAL A 39 17.39 -11.41 5.06
N SER A 40 18.62 -11.08 4.66
CA SER A 40 19.79 -11.17 5.54
C SER A 40 19.75 -10.20 6.73
N HIS A 41 18.87 -9.19 6.69
CA HIS A 41 18.65 -8.21 7.77
C HIS A 41 17.24 -8.31 8.38
N ALA A 42 16.58 -9.46 8.24
CA ALA A 42 15.22 -9.69 8.73
C ALA A 42 15.09 -9.41 10.24
N ASP A 43 16.06 -9.85 11.03
CA ASP A 43 16.07 -9.65 12.49
C ASP A 43 16.05 -8.16 12.85
N LEU A 44 16.80 -7.34 12.11
CA LEU A 44 16.81 -5.89 12.32
C LEU A 44 15.44 -5.29 12.03
N VAL A 45 14.80 -5.71 10.93
CA VAL A 45 13.46 -5.25 10.58
C VAL A 45 12.43 -5.70 11.62
N CYS A 46 12.50 -6.95 12.07
CA CYS A 46 11.61 -7.49 13.10
C CYS A 46 11.74 -6.71 14.42
N ASN A 47 12.95 -6.41 14.85
CA ASN A 47 13.21 -5.65 16.07
C ASN A 47 12.69 -4.21 15.97
N GLU A 48 12.99 -3.52 14.85
CA GLU A 48 12.57 -2.15 14.62
C GLU A 48 11.04 -1.98 14.52
N LEU A 49 10.36 -2.99 13.98
CA LEU A 49 8.92 -2.98 13.82
C LEU A 49 8.18 -3.73 14.93
N ASN A 50 8.90 -4.33 15.89
CA ASN A 50 8.32 -5.17 16.94
C ASN A 50 7.35 -6.22 16.36
N VAL A 51 7.84 -7.03 15.43
CA VAL A 51 7.11 -8.13 14.80
C VAL A 51 7.87 -9.44 14.98
N LYS A 52 7.17 -10.56 14.94
CA LYS A 52 7.76 -11.89 15.17
C LYS A 52 8.38 -12.51 13.92
N ALA A 53 7.88 -12.16 12.75
CA ALA A 53 8.34 -12.71 11.48
C ALA A 53 8.43 -11.63 10.39
N PHE A 54 9.35 -11.87 9.45
CA PHE A 54 9.55 -11.05 8.26
C PHE A 54 9.49 -11.95 7.02
N GLU A 55 8.74 -11.52 6.02
CA GLU A 55 8.62 -12.22 4.75
C GLU A 55 8.70 -11.22 3.58
N ILE A 56 9.20 -11.70 2.44
CA ILE A 56 9.10 -10.97 1.16
C ILE A 56 8.02 -11.64 0.33
N CYS A 57 7.04 -10.87 -0.07
CA CYS A 57 5.90 -11.33 -0.84
C CYS A 57 5.91 -10.74 -2.26
N GLY A 58 5.33 -11.46 -3.23
CA GLY A 58 5.30 -11.03 -4.63
C GLY A 58 4.06 -10.25 -5.04
N GLU A 59 2.94 -10.40 -4.32
CA GLU A 59 1.64 -9.91 -4.78
C GLU A 59 0.99 -8.94 -3.77
N PRO A 60 1.02 -7.63 -4.04
CA PRO A 60 0.44 -6.65 -3.13
C PRO A 60 -1.08 -6.74 -3.03
N ASP A 61 -1.78 -7.18 -4.08
CA ASP A 61 -3.24 -7.17 -4.15
C ASP A 61 -3.91 -8.15 -3.17
N THR A 62 -3.13 -9.08 -2.60
CA THR A 62 -3.57 -9.95 -1.50
C THR A 62 -3.83 -9.16 -0.22
N TYR A 63 -3.09 -8.09 0.03
CA TYR A 63 -3.06 -7.36 1.30
C TYR A 63 -3.63 -5.95 1.21
N ILE A 64 -3.68 -5.37 0.02
CA ILE A 64 -4.12 -4.00 -0.21
C ILE A 64 -5.14 -3.92 -1.32
N THR A 65 -5.94 -2.86 -1.25
CA THR A 65 -6.83 -2.43 -2.33
C THR A 65 -6.38 -1.04 -2.77
N ARG A 66 -6.19 -0.84 -4.06
CA ARG A 66 -5.89 0.47 -4.64
C ARG A 66 -7.17 1.07 -5.22
N THR A 67 -7.39 2.33 -4.91
CA THR A 67 -8.46 3.13 -5.52
C THR A 67 -7.83 4.27 -6.27
N ILE A 68 -8.10 4.36 -7.57
CA ILE A 68 -7.59 5.42 -8.44
C ILE A 68 -8.72 6.43 -8.66
N LEU A 69 -8.45 7.67 -8.26
CA LEU A 69 -9.38 8.78 -8.39
C LEU A 69 -8.77 9.86 -9.28
N PRO A 70 -9.57 10.57 -10.10
CA PRO A 70 -9.07 11.70 -10.88
C PRO A 70 -8.69 12.85 -9.95
N ASP A 71 -7.54 13.49 -10.20
CA ASP A 71 -7.21 14.77 -9.59
C ASP A 71 -8.04 15.88 -10.25
N LEU A 72 -9.06 16.32 -9.54
CA LEU A 72 -10.01 17.32 -10.05
C LEU A 72 -9.36 18.65 -10.40
N LYS A 73 -8.27 19.01 -9.72
CA LYS A 73 -7.54 20.26 -9.98
C LYS A 73 -6.80 20.20 -11.30
N LYS A 74 -6.23 19.04 -11.64
CA LYS A 74 -5.45 18.85 -12.87
C LYS A 74 -6.34 18.51 -14.05
N LEU A 75 -7.29 17.62 -13.88
CA LEU A 75 -8.17 17.15 -14.95
C LEU A 75 -9.38 18.06 -15.20
N GLY A 76 -9.80 18.85 -14.20
CA GLY A 76 -10.94 19.77 -14.33
C GLY A 76 -10.84 20.72 -15.54
N PRO A 77 -9.75 21.49 -15.68
CA PRO A 77 -9.57 22.40 -16.82
C PRO A 77 -9.48 21.68 -18.17
N ARG A 78 -8.98 20.42 -18.19
CA ARG A 78 -8.74 19.65 -19.41
C ARG A 78 -9.98 18.88 -19.89
N LEU A 79 -10.77 18.35 -18.97
CA LEU A 79 -11.89 17.46 -19.28
C LEU A 79 -13.27 18.06 -19.03
N GLY A 80 -13.38 19.11 -18.23
CA GLY A 80 -14.62 19.83 -18.01
C GLY A 80 -15.82 18.91 -17.70
N LYS A 81 -16.82 18.93 -18.58
CA LYS A 81 -18.07 18.15 -18.43
C LYS A 81 -17.86 16.62 -18.49
N LYS A 82 -16.73 16.13 -19.01
CA LYS A 82 -16.41 14.70 -19.08
C LYS A 82 -15.83 14.12 -17.77
N LEU A 83 -15.46 14.99 -16.84
CA LEU A 83 -14.83 14.59 -15.57
C LEU A 83 -15.65 13.56 -14.75
N PRO A 84 -16.98 13.67 -14.60
CA PRO A 84 -17.78 12.65 -13.93
C PRO A 84 -17.74 11.28 -14.61
N GLN A 85 -17.71 11.26 -15.94
CA GLN A 85 -17.61 10.02 -16.71
C GLN A 85 -16.24 9.36 -16.51
N VAL A 86 -15.16 10.15 -16.53
CA VAL A 86 -13.80 9.68 -16.23
C VAL A 86 -13.70 9.12 -14.82
N LYS A 87 -14.31 9.78 -13.83
CA LYS A 87 -14.36 9.29 -12.45
C LYS A 87 -15.04 7.91 -12.38
N ASN A 88 -16.20 7.76 -13.02
CA ASN A 88 -16.92 6.49 -13.02
C ASN A 88 -16.13 5.40 -13.75
N ALA A 89 -15.52 5.72 -14.88
CA ALA A 89 -14.71 4.78 -15.64
C ALA A 89 -13.47 4.32 -14.85
N LEU A 90 -12.78 5.21 -14.14
CA LEU A 90 -11.66 4.87 -13.26
C LEU A 90 -12.08 3.99 -12.06
N GLN A 91 -13.30 4.21 -11.53
CA GLN A 91 -13.81 3.39 -10.43
C GLN A 91 -14.22 1.98 -10.88
N GLN A 92 -14.61 1.81 -12.14
CA GLN A 92 -14.98 0.51 -12.71
C GLN A 92 -13.79 -0.25 -13.29
N ALA A 93 -12.71 0.45 -13.63
CA ALA A 93 -11.51 -0.15 -14.16
C ALA A 93 -10.74 -0.91 -13.07
N ASP A 94 -10.09 -1.98 -13.48
CA ASP A 94 -9.17 -2.69 -12.57
C ASP A 94 -7.94 -1.85 -12.27
N ALA A 95 -7.73 -1.55 -10.99
CA ALA A 95 -6.65 -0.70 -10.53
C ALA A 95 -5.26 -1.29 -10.87
N THR A 96 -5.11 -2.61 -10.86
CA THR A 96 -3.86 -3.29 -11.18
C THR A 96 -3.49 -3.10 -12.64
N THR A 97 -4.46 -3.22 -13.53
CA THR A 97 -4.30 -2.98 -14.97
C THR A 97 -3.92 -1.52 -15.24
N LEU A 98 -4.58 -0.56 -14.58
CA LEU A 98 -4.26 0.86 -14.73
C LEU A 98 -2.84 1.17 -14.22
N MET A 99 -2.45 0.64 -13.06
CA MET A 99 -1.10 0.81 -12.51
C MET A 99 -0.02 0.23 -13.41
N THR A 100 -0.30 -0.92 -14.04
CA THR A 100 0.60 -1.52 -15.02
C THR A 100 0.74 -0.63 -16.26
N ALA A 101 -0.37 -0.10 -16.79
CA ALA A 101 -0.34 0.81 -17.93
C ALA A 101 0.41 2.11 -17.63
N PHE A 102 0.23 2.69 -16.44
CA PHE A 102 1.00 3.86 -16.00
C PHE A 102 2.48 3.59 -15.96
N ARG A 103 2.89 2.44 -15.41
CA ARG A 103 4.30 2.06 -15.31
C ARG A 103 4.94 1.79 -16.68
N ASP A 104 4.24 1.06 -17.55
CA ASP A 104 4.82 0.56 -18.80
C ASP A 104 4.74 1.59 -19.94
N HIS A 105 3.71 2.44 -19.92
CA HIS A 105 3.43 3.41 -21.00
C HIS A 105 3.37 4.86 -20.52
N GLY A 106 3.52 5.13 -19.21
CA GLY A 106 3.38 6.47 -18.64
C GLY A 106 1.95 7.02 -18.64
N SER A 107 1.00 6.32 -19.25
CA SER A 107 -0.40 6.71 -19.35
C SER A 107 -1.31 5.48 -19.52
N ALA A 108 -2.55 5.61 -19.08
CA ALA A 108 -3.60 4.62 -19.30
C ALA A 108 -4.73 5.24 -20.11
N THR A 109 -5.32 4.46 -21.00
CA THR A 109 -6.51 4.84 -21.76
C THR A 109 -7.75 4.32 -21.04
N VAL A 110 -8.68 5.23 -20.74
CA VAL A 110 -9.94 4.91 -20.08
C VAL A 110 -11.07 5.16 -21.08
N ASN A 111 -11.89 4.14 -21.30
CA ASN A 111 -13.05 4.25 -22.19
C ASN A 111 -14.24 4.80 -21.40
N LEU A 112 -14.85 5.88 -21.92
CA LEU A 112 -16.01 6.51 -21.32
C LEU A 112 -17.31 5.91 -21.81
N ALA A 113 -18.39 6.11 -21.08
CA ALA A 113 -19.72 5.60 -21.42
C ALA A 113 -20.25 6.14 -22.76
N ASP A 114 -19.73 7.26 -23.25
CA ASP A 114 -20.05 7.84 -24.56
C ASP A 114 -19.20 7.27 -25.71
N GLY A 115 -18.37 6.26 -25.43
CA GLY A 115 -17.47 5.65 -26.41
C GLY A 115 -16.19 6.47 -26.68
N THR A 116 -15.94 7.53 -25.93
CA THR A 116 -14.73 8.34 -26.09
C THR A 116 -13.59 7.74 -25.27
N ASP A 117 -12.42 7.64 -25.86
CA ASP A 117 -11.19 7.26 -25.16
C ASP A 117 -10.49 8.50 -24.60
N VAL A 118 -10.10 8.42 -23.31
CA VAL A 118 -9.36 9.49 -22.64
C VAL A 118 -8.06 8.92 -22.11
N SER A 119 -6.94 9.50 -22.54
CA SER A 119 -5.63 9.18 -22.00
C SER A 119 -5.38 9.99 -20.71
N ILE A 120 -5.03 9.27 -19.65
CA ILE A 120 -4.78 9.80 -18.30
C ILE A 120 -3.39 9.35 -17.87
N ARG A 121 -2.62 10.22 -17.22
CA ARG A 121 -1.32 9.90 -16.64
C ARG A 121 -1.45 9.62 -15.16
N GLU A 122 -0.48 8.94 -14.59
CA GLU A 122 -0.42 8.70 -13.15
C GLU A 122 -0.49 10.01 -12.35
N GLU A 123 0.22 11.05 -12.81
CA GLU A 123 0.22 12.38 -12.20
C GLU A 123 -1.15 13.10 -12.21
N ASP A 124 -2.07 12.69 -13.09
CA ASP A 124 -3.44 13.19 -13.18
C ASP A 124 -4.39 12.49 -12.19
N CYS A 125 -3.88 11.51 -11.45
CA CYS A 125 -4.66 10.67 -10.55
C CYS A 125 -4.20 10.80 -9.11
N ILE A 126 -5.13 10.56 -8.19
CA ILE A 126 -4.87 10.35 -6.77
C ILE A 126 -5.02 8.87 -6.51
N ILE A 127 -3.91 8.19 -6.21
CA ILE A 127 -3.89 6.78 -5.88
C ILE A 127 -3.99 6.65 -4.36
N ARG A 128 -5.00 5.94 -3.89
CA ARG A 128 -5.20 5.62 -2.48
C ARG A 128 -5.00 4.15 -2.27
N THR A 129 -4.10 3.80 -1.37
CA THR A 129 -3.85 2.43 -0.94
C THR A 129 -4.52 2.22 0.40
N THR A 130 -5.37 1.21 0.49
CA THR A 130 -6.07 0.81 1.72
C THR A 130 -5.71 -0.64 2.02
N ALA A 131 -5.33 -0.92 3.27
CA ALA A 131 -5.11 -2.29 3.71
C ALA A 131 -6.44 -3.05 3.79
N ARG A 132 -6.42 -4.34 3.46
CA ARG A 132 -7.53 -5.24 3.69
C ARG A 132 -7.67 -5.57 5.17
N ASP A 133 -8.83 -6.09 5.57
CA ASP A 133 -9.09 -6.50 6.94
C ASP A 133 -8.00 -7.46 7.44
N GLY A 134 -7.57 -7.26 8.70
CA GLY A 134 -6.48 -8.01 9.30
C GLY A 134 -5.07 -7.51 8.95
N TRP A 135 -4.95 -6.44 8.16
CA TRP A 135 -3.67 -5.88 7.73
C TRP A 135 -3.59 -4.36 7.94
N ALA A 136 -2.37 -3.89 8.12
CA ALA A 136 -2.00 -2.48 8.06
C ALA A 136 -0.97 -2.31 6.94
N ALA A 137 -1.08 -1.29 6.13
CA ALA A 137 -0.21 -1.11 4.97
C ALA A 137 0.26 0.32 4.80
N ALA A 138 1.47 0.47 4.29
CA ALA A 138 1.97 1.74 3.78
C ALA A 138 2.77 1.50 2.49
N GLU A 139 2.57 2.38 1.52
CA GLU A 139 3.21 2.32 0.21
C GLU A 139 4.22 3.47 0.06
N GLY A 140 5.32 3.20 -0.62
CA GLY A 140 6.36 4.16 -0.94
C GLY A 140 7.05 3.82 -2.25
N ALA A 141 7.99 4.66 -2.68
CA ALA A 141 8.68 4.51 -3.97
C ALA A 141 9.38 3.16 -4.18
N ARG A 142 9.77 2.48 -3.10
CA ARG A 142 10.50 1.19 -3.18
C ARG A 142 9.61 -0.03 -3.02
N GLY A 143 8.32 0.14 -2.75
CA GLY A 143 7.37 -0.95 -2.58
C GLY A 143 6.35 -0.71 -1.48
N VAL A 144 5.69 -1.77 -1.07
CA VAL A 144 4.64 -1.77 -0.05
C VAL A 144 5.12 -2.56 1.16
N VAL A 145 4.85 -2.06 2.35
CA VAL A 145 5.03 -2.78 3.61
C VAL A 145 3.67 -3.03 4.21
N VAL A 146 3.37 -4.29 4.48
CA VAL A 146 2.13 -4.71 5.14
C VAL A 146 2.46 -5.42 6.45
N ILE A 147 1.68 -5.16 7.48
CA ILE A 147 1.84 -5.73 8.81
C ILE A 147 0.52 -6.37 9.22
N SER A 148 0.56 -7.60 9.73
CA SER A 148 -0.62 -8.23 10.29
C SER A 148 -1.09 -7.44 11.51
N SER A 149 -2.35 -7.04 11.50
CA SER A 149 -2.99 -6.32 12.61
C SER A 149 -3.77 -7.26 13.54
N GLU A 150 -3.82 -8.55 13.22
CA GLU A 150 -4.46 -9.55 14.08
C GLU A 150 -3.65 -9.77 15.36
N LEU A 151 -4.32 -9.67 16.50
CA LEU A 151 -3.73 -9.82 17.82
C LEU A 151 -4.19 -11.15 18.44
N THR A 152 -3.24 -12.05 18.64
CA THR A 152 -3.49 -13.27 19.43
C THR A 152 -3.45 -12.96 20.93
N PRO A 153 -4.05 -13.81 21.79
CA PRO A 153 -3.97 -13.64 23.25
C PRO A 153 -2.53 -13.51 23.76
N GLU A 154 -1.60 -14.26 23.18
CA GLU A 154 -0.18 -14.23 23.55
C GLU A 154 0.47 -12.88 23.20
N LEU A 155 0.17 -12.35 22.02
CA LEU A 155 0.68 -11.03 21.59
C LEU A 155 0.10 -9.89 22.44
N LEU A 156 -1.16 -10.00 22.85
CA LEU A 156 -1.79 -9.05 23.76
C LEU A 156 -1.13 -9.08 25.13
N ALA A 157 -0.93 -10.28 25.70
CA ALA A 157 -0.26 -10.44 26.99
C ALA A 157 1.16 -9.88 26.97
N GLU A 158 1.93 -10.19 25.92
CA GLU A 158 3.28 -9.64 25.75
C GLU A 158 3.27 -8.11 25.65
N GLY A 159 2.33 -7.55 24.92
CA GLY A 159 2.16 -6.10 24.81
C GLY A 159 1.89 -5.43 26.16
N GLN A 160 1.04 -6.04 26.99
CA GLN A 160 0.74 -5.56 28.35
C GLN A 160 1.99 -5.59 29.24
N VAL A 161 2.74 -6.71 29.22
CA VAL A 161 4.00 -6.80 29.98
C VAL A 161 5.00 -5.72 29.58
N ARG A 162 5.15 -5.46 28.28
CA ARG A 162 6.04 -4.40 27.78
C ARG A 162 5.59 -3.00 28.20
N GLU A 163 4.28 -2.75 28.30
CA GLU A 163 3.77 -1.48 28.82
C GLU A 163 4.10 -1.28 30.32
N VAL A 164 3.96 -2.36 31.10
CA VAL A 164 4.27 -2.30 32.55
C VAL A 164 5.77 -2.08 32.81
N ILE A 165 6.66 -2.73 32.04
CA ILE A 165 8.11 -2.58 32.20
C ILE A 165 8.56 -1.14 31.88
N HIS A 166 7.82 -0.40 31.05
CA HIS A 166 8.19 0.94 30.59
C HIS A 166 7.27 2.05 31.15
N ALA A 167 6.42 1.74 32.10
CA ALA A 167 5.62 2.71 32.84
C ALA A 167 6.43 3.31 33.99
#